data_00856bd3acf62c6f01cddae479b7fe12
#
_entry.id   00856bd3acf62c6f01cddae479b7fe12
#
_cell.length_a   1.000
_cell.length_b   1.000
_cell.length_c   1.000
_cell.angle_alpha   90.00
_cell.angle_beta   90.00
_cell.angle_gamma   90.00
#
_symmetry.space_group_name_H-M   'P 1'
#
loop_
_entity.id
_entity.type
_entity.pdbx_description
1 polymer ?
#
loop_
_entity_poly.entity_id
_entity_poly.type
_entity_poly.pdbx_seq_one_letter_code
_entity_poly.pdbx_strand_id
1 'polypeptide(L)'
;MANIVRSFMAERILKGKLEKINRKDVDVSSAGLIDMDGMPADPIAAGILNDHGFEGSNHHAQLLTEDMASRADMIIVMEDIHRKMMIEQYPDAAGRISLLKSFSRDYNEAYGDIRDPYKLSMYHYRLCFSEIYLSIDGLIKCI
;
A
#
# COMPACT_ATOMS: atom_id res chain seq x y z
N MET A 1 -8.75 -0.97 2.32
CA MET A 1 -9.75 -0.17 1.60
C MET A 1 -9.83 1.28 2.05
N ALA A 2 -9.59 1.55 3.31
CA ALA A 2 -9.86 2.87 3.91
C ALA A 2 -8.67 3.85 3.89
N ASN A 3 -7.51 3.45 3.42
CA ASN A 3 -6.29 4.29 3.38
C ASN A 3 -5.79 4.74 4.77
N ILE A 4 -5.96 3.92 5.79
CA ILE A 4 -5.49 4.24 7.15
C ILE A 4 -4.52 3.23 7.74
N VAL A 5 -4.39 2.03 7.17
CA VAL A 5 -3.46 0.99 7.64
C VAL A 5 -2.53 0.52 6.53
N ARG A 6 -2.95 -0.43 5.70
CA ARG A 6 -2.06 -1.13 4.74
C ARG A 6 -1.48 -0.22 3.67
N SER A 7 -2.31 0.50 2.96
CA SER A 7 -1.85 1.40 1.89
C SER A 7 -1.04 2.57 2.45
N PHE A 8 -1.38 3.05 3.64
CA PHE A 8 -0.59 4.04 4.36
C PHE A 8 0.80 3.49 4.69
N MET A 9 0.89 2.29 5.27
CA MET A 9 2.19 1.68 5.56
C MET A 9 3.02 1.48 4.30
N ALA A 10 2.40 0.97 3.23
CA ALA A 10 3.09 0.75 1.97
C ALA A 10 3.64 2.04 1.38
N GLU A 11 2.87 3.11 1.38
CA GLU A 11 3.31 4.42 0.91
C GLU A 11 4.55 4.89 1.66
N ARG A 12 4.51 4.83 2.99
CA ARG A 12 5.59 5.35 3.84
C ARG A 12 6.85 4.50 3.77
N ILE A 13 6.71 3.19 3.71
CA ILE A 13 7.84 2.28 3.55
C ILE A 13 8.50 2.49 2.19
N LEU A 14 7.70 2.56 1.12
CA LEU A 14 8.25 2.76 -0.23
C LEU A 14 8.96 4.11 -0.34
N LYS A 15 8.34 5.19 0.14
CA LYS A 15 8.97 6.51 0.15
C LYS A 15 10.30 6.50 0.90
N GLY A 16 10.34 5.91 2.10
CA GLY A 16 11.54 5.83 2.90
C GLY A 16 12.66 5.03 2.25
N LYS A 17 12.33 3.92 1.61
CA LYS A 17 13.31 3.08 0.93
C LYS A 17 13.85 3.75 -0.35
N LEU A 18 12.99 4.41 -1.12
CA LEU A 18 13.41 5.16 -2.31
C LEU A 18 14.33 6.31 -1.94
N GLU A 19 14.04 7.01 -0.84
CA GLU A 19 14.87 8.08 -0.33
C GLU A 19 16.28 7.58 0.02
N LYS A 20 16.38 6.42 0.69
CA LYS A 20 17.67 5.83 1.07
C LYS A 20 18.55 5.49 -0.11
N ILE A 21 17.98 5.14 -1.25
CA ILE A 21 18.73 4.84 -2.47
C ILE A 21 18.77 6.01 -3.45
N ASN A 22 18.36 7.19 -2.99
CA ASN A 22 18.37 8.45 -3.74
C ASN A 22 17.57 8.39 -5.06
N ARG A 23 16.47 7.64 -5.09
CA ARG A 23 15.53 7.58 -6.21
C ARG A 23 14.49 8.69 -6.04
N LYS A 24 14.64 9.76 -6.82
CA LYS A 24 13.76 10.94 -6.78
C LYS A 24 12.80 11.03 -7.97
N ASP A 25 12.89 10.08 -8.86
CA ASP A 25 12.11 9.99 -10.08
C ASP A 25 10.77 9.25 -9.92
N VAL A 26 10.47 8.77 -8.71
CA VAL A 26 9.26 8.00 -8.41
C VAL A 26 8.39 8.77 -7.42
N ASP A 27 7.19 9.15 -7.86
CA ASP A 27 6.17 9.73 -7.01
C ASP A 27 5.28 8.63 -6.43
N VAL A 28 5.09 8.62 -5.13
CA VAL A 28 4.29 7.62 -4.42
C VAL A 28 3.16 8.30 -3.67
N SER A 29 1.96 7.80 -3.85
CA SER A 29 0.80 8.21 -3.06
C SER A 29 -0.08 7.00 -2.76
N SER A 30 -0.98 7.15 -1.80
CA SER A 30 -1.94 6.11 -1.45
C SER A 30 -3.35 6.68 -1.37
N ALA A 31 -4.33 5.83 -1.61
CA ALA A 31 -5.74 6.21 -1.56
C ALA A 31 -6.58 5.00 -1.15
N GLY A 32 -7.79 5.26 -0.67
CA GLY A 32 -8.74 4.23 -0.31
C GLY A 32 -9.86 4.11 -1.34
N LEU A 33 -10.55 2.99 -1.28
CA LEU A 33 -11.77 2.75 -2.06
C LEU A 33 -13.03 3.16 -1.29
N ILE A 34 -12.87 3.55 -0.03
CA ILE A 34 -13.91 4.07 0.85
C ILE A 34 -13.51 5.45 1.32
N ASP A 35 -14.44 6.39 1.28
CA ASP A 35 -14.21 7.75 1.77
C ASP A 35 -14.20 7.76 3.31
N MET A 36 -13.08 8.15 3.89
CA MET A 36 -12.89 8.28 5.33
C MET A 36 -12.78 9.74 5.78
N ASP A 37 -13.19 10.67 4.92
CA ASP A 37 -13.27 12.11 5.23
C ASP A 37 -11.98 12.69 5.85
N GLY A 38 -10.82 12.34 5.26
CA GLY A 38 -9.53 12.87 5.73
C GLY A 38 -9.05 12.31 7.07
N MET A 39 -9.61 11.20 7.53
CA MET A 39 -9.24 10.57 8.80
C MET A 39 -7.72 10.34 8.90
N PRO A 40 -7.11 10.57 10.08
CA PRO A 40 -5.69 10.28 10.26
C PRO A 40 -5.39 8.79 10.19
N ALA A 41 -4.11 8.46 10.06
CA ALA A 41 -3.66 7.08 10.05
C ALA A 41 -4.02 6.36 11.35
N ASP A 42 -4.17 5.04 11.26
CA ASP A 42 -4.30 4.18 12.43
C ASP A 42 -3.08 4.36 13.35
N PRO A 43 -3.29 4.64 14.65
CA PRO A 43 -2.16 4.93 15.56
C PRO A 43 -1.18 3.77 15.72
N ILE A 44 -1.65 2.52 15.66
CA ILE A 44 -0.78 1.35 15.78
C ILE A 44 0.12 1.24 14.56
N ALA A 45 -0.43 1.43 13.36
CA ALA A 45 0.34 1.42 12.12
C ALA A 45 1.38 2.55 12.12
N ALA A 46 0.98 3.76 12.52
CA ALA A 46 1.89 4.90 12.61
C ALA A 46 3.04 4.64 13.60
N GLY A 47 2.73 4.04 14.76
CA GLY A 47 3.74 3.68 15.76
C GLY A 47 4.76 2.67 15.25
N ILE A 48 4.30 1.64 14.55
CA ILE A 48 5.20 0.64 13.94
C ILE A 48 6.12 1.28 12.91
N LEU A 49 5.60 2.16 12.06
CA LEU A 49 6.42 2.88 11.09
C LEU A 49 7.50 3.70 11.78
N ASN A 50 7.13 4.49 12.80
CA ASN A 50 8.08 5.30 13.55
C ASN A 50 9.17 4.44 14.21
N ASP A 51 8.80 3.30 14.78
CA ASP A 51 9.74 2.37 15.43
C ASP A 51 10.77 1.80 14.43
N HIS A 52 10.43 1.74 13.15
CA HIS A 52 11.31 1.22 12.10
C HIS A 52 11.96 2.32 11.26
N GLY A 53 11.87 3.57 11.69
CA GLY A 53 12.53 4.70 11.02
C GLY A 53 11.80 5.25 9.80
N PHE A 54 10.52 4.94 9.66
CA PHE A 54 9.67 5.50 8.61
C PHE A 54 8.78 6.61 9.17
N GLU A 55 8.34 7.51 8.29
CA GLU A 55 7.48 8.63 8.68
C GLU A 55 6.05 8.17 8.94
N GLY A 56 5.63 8.16 10.20
CA GLY A 56 4.29 7.73 10.61
C GLY A 56 3.29 8.87 10.83
N SER A 57 3.70 10.13 10.67
CA SER A 57 2.85 11.29 10.95
C SER A 57 2.30 11.96 9.68
N ASN A 58 1.40 12.92 9.86
CA ASN A 58 0.88 13.78 8.78
C ASN A 58 0.19 13.03 7.64
N HIS A 59 -0.55 11.97 7.96
CA HIS A 59 -1.35 11.25 6.98
C HIS A 59 -2.82 11.64 7.09
N HIS A 60 -3.45 11.83 5.94
CA HIS A 60 -4.87 12.03 5.80
C HIS A 60 -5.41 11.06 4.77
N ALA A 61 -6.35 10.22 5.16
CA ALA A 61 -6.98 9.27 4.25
C ALA A 61 -7.66 10.03 3.10
N GLN A 62 -7.46 9.57 1.89
CA GLN A 62 -8.09 10.15 0.71
C GLN A 62 -8.77 9.06 -0.14
N LEU A 63 -9.86 9.44 -0.77
CA LEU A 63 -10.57 8.57 -1.69
C LEU A 63 -9.86 8.53 -3.05
N LEU A 64 -9.76 7.35 -3.63
CA LEU A 64 -9.23 7.21 -4.99
C LEU A 64 -10.16 7.93 -5.97
N THR A 65 -9.57 8.73 -6.85
CA THR A 65 -10.29 9.45 -7.91
C THR A 65 -9.94 8.86 -9.27
N GLU A 66 -10.80 9.11 -10.27
CA GLU A 66 -10.53 8.73 -11.65
C GLU A 66 -9.23 9.35 -12.17
N ASP A 67 -8.97 10.61 -11.82
CA ASP A 67 -7.74 11.31 -12.20
C ASP A 67 -6.51 10.59 -11.65
N MET A 68 -6.52 10.20 -10.38
CA MET A 68 -5.41 9.45 -9.78
C MET A 68 -5.19 8.12 -10.49
N ALA A 69 -6.25 7.39 -10.78
CA ALA A 69 -6.17 6.09 -11.47
C ALA A 69 -5.64 6.24 -12.90
N SER A 70 -6.04 7.29 -13.61
CA SER A 70 -5.61 7.51 -15.00
C SER A 70 -4.17 7.96 -15.12
N ARG A 71 -3.67 8.70 -14.13
CA ARG A 71 -2.31 9.26 -14.13
C ARG A 71 -1.24 8.32 -13.58
N ALA A 72 -1.62 7.31 -12.81
CA ALA A 72 -0.68 6.37 -12.22
C ALA A 72 -0.06 5.46 -13.28
N ASP A 73 1.26 5.34 -13.27
CA ASP A 73 1.98 4.37 -14.12
C ASP A 73 1.81 2.95 -13.59
N MET A 74 1.65 2.80 -12.28
CA MET A 74 1.47 1.52 -11.60
C MET A 74 0.50 1.71 -10.44
N ILE A 75 -0.47 0.81 -10.33
CA ILE A 75 -1.46 0.80 -9.25
C ILE A 75 -1.28 -0.50 -8.46
N ILE A 76 -1.01 -0.37 -7.17
CA ILE A 76 -0.74 -1.51 -6.30
C ILE A 76 -1.89 -1.67 -5.32
N VAL A 77 -2.41 -2.88 -5.21
CA VAL A 77 -3.49 -3.22 -4.29
C VAL A 77 -3.06 -4.33 -3.32
N MET A 78 -3.76 -4.44 -2.20
CA MET A 78 -3.40 -5.37 -1.12
C MET A 78 -4.09 -6.73 -1.23
N GLU A 79 -5.27 -6.78 -1.83
CA GLU A 79 -6.09 -7.99 -1.93
C GLU A 79 -6.66 -8.15 -3.34
N ASP A 80 -6.87 -9.39 -3.76
CA ASP A 80 -7.41 -9.67 -5.08
C ASP A 80 -8.82 -9.10 -5.29
N ILE A 81 -9.61 -9.03 -4.22
CA ILE A 81 -10.93 -8.36 -4.29
C ILE A 81 -10.79 -6.89 -4.68
N HIS A 82 -9.77 -6.20 -4.19
CA HIS A 82 -9.51 -4.80 -4.56
C HIS A 82 -9.10 -4.68 -6.02
N ARG A 83 -8.29 -5.62 -6.50
CA ARG A 83 -7.90 -5.66 -7.92
C ARG A 83 -9.13 -5.82 -8.82
N LYS A 84 -10.02 -6.73 -8.48
CA LYS A 84 -11.27 -6.95 -9.24
C LYS A 84 -12.16 -5.72 -9.21
N MET A 85 -12.31 -5.08 -8.07
CA MET A 85 -13.08 -3.84 -7.94
C MET A 85 -12.50 -2.71 -8.78
N MET A 86 -11.17 -2.58 -8.80
CA MET A 86 -10.48 -1.57 -9.60
C MET A 86 -10.65 -1.81 -11.10
N ILE A 87 -10.52 -3.05 -11.55
CA ILE A 87 -10.70 -3.41 -12.96
C ILE A 87 -12.15 -3.14 -13.43
N GLU A 88 -13.11 -3.42 -12.56
CA GLU A 88 -14.53 -3.15 -12.86
C GLU A 88 -14.78 -1.64 -12.97
N GLN A 89 -14.24 -0.85 -12.05
CA GLN A 89 -14.47 0.59 -12.02
C GLN A 89 -13.61 1.34 -13.04
N TYR A 90 -12.38 0.90 -13.26
CA TYR A 90 -11.41 1.53 -14.17
C TYR A 90 -10.81 0.50 -15.13
N PRO A 91 -11.61 -0.01 -16.09
CA PRO A 91 -11.15 -1.10 -16.98
C PRO A 91 -9.92 -0.73 -17.81
N ASP A 92 -9.74 0.54 -18.15
CA ASP A 92 -8.57 1.01 -18.90
C ASP A 92 -7.26 0.92 -18.08
N ALA A 93 -7.37 0.81 -16.76
CA ALA A 93 -6.22 0.68 -15.87
C ALA A 93 -5.81 -0.79 -15.62
N ALA A 94 -6.57 -1.77 -16.11
CA ALA A 94 -6.39 -3.19 -15.77
C ALA A 94 -4.94 -3.69 -15.93
N GLY A 95 -4.25 -3.29 -16.98
CA GLY A 95 -2.87 -3.70 -17.24
C GLY A 95 -1.83 -3.05 -16.31
N ARG A 96 -2.23 -2.07 -15.51
CA ARG A 96 -1.35 -1.34 -14.59
C ARG A 96 -1.62 -1.69 -13.12
N ILE A 97 -2.54 -2.61 -12.85
CA ILE A 97 -2.95 -2.98 -11.49
C ILE A 97 -2.28 -4.29 -11.10
N SER A 98 -1.57 -4.31 -9.97
CA SER A 98 -0.88 -5.50 -9.45
C SER A 98 -1.10 -5.64 -7.95
N LEU A 99 -1.06 -6.88 -7.47
CA LEU A 99 -1.03 -7.18 -6.04
C LEU A 99 0.35 -6.88 -5.47
N LEU A 100 0.44 -6.18 -4.36
CA LEU A 100 1.73 -5.88 -3.72
C LEU A 100 2.51 -7.17 -3.43
N LYS A 101 1.84 -8.17 -2.88
CA LYS A 101 2.50 -9.43 -2.51
C LYS A 101 3.05 -10.21 -3.70
N SER A 102 2.60 -9.92 -4.93
CA SER A 102 3.13 -10.55 -6.14
C SER A 102 4.62 -10.23 -6.38
N PHE A 103 5.13 -9.17 -5.76
CA PHE A 103 6.54 -8.80 -5.85
C PHE A 103 7.41 -9.48 -4.79
N SER A 104 6.82 -10.18 -3.83
CA SER A 104 7.53 -10.96 -2.82
C SER A 104 8.23 -12.17 -3.45
N ARG A 105 9.41 -12.53 -2.94
CA ARG A 105 10.17 -13.71 -3.39
C ARG A 105 9.38 -15.01 -3.23
N ASP A 106 8.56 -15.08 -2.17
CA ASP A 106 7.79 -16.27 -1.81
C ASP A 106 6.33 -16.18 -2.27
N TYR A 107 6.07 -15.41 -3.33
CA TYR A 107 4.72 -15.26 -3.84
C TYR A 107 4.10 -16.59 -4.27
N ASN A 108 2.88 -16.80 -3.81
CA ASN A 108 2.04 -17.92 -4.19
C ASN A 108 0.61 -17.38 -4.41
N GLU A 109 0.03 -17.62 -5.57
CA GLU A 109 -1.32 -17.14 -5.93
C GLU A 109 -2.38 -17.50 -4.89
N ALA A 110 -2.25 -18.67 -4.24
CA ALA A 110 -3.19 -19.10 -3.19
C ALA A 110 -3.16 -18.20 -1.95
N TYR A 111 -2.08 -17.44 -1.75
CA TYR A 111 -1.86 -16.58 -0.59
C TYR A 111 -1.38 -15.18 -1.01
N GLY A 112 -1.98 -14.66 -2.08
CA GLY A 112 -1.56 -13.39 -2.69
C GLY A 112 -2.05 -12.13 -1.94
N ASP A 113 -2.91 -12.29 -0.95
CA ASP A 113 -3.47 -11.16 -0.21
C ASP A 113 -2.63 -10.80 1.01
N ILE A 114 -2.56 -9.49 1.30
CA ILE A 114 -2.06 -8.99 2.58
C ILE A 114 -3.28 -8.65 3.43
N ARG A 115 -3.47 -9.42 4.50
CA ARG A 115 -4.64 -9.30 5.37
C ARG A 115 -4.67 -7.95 6.09
N ASP A 116 -5.87 -7.36 6.21
CA ASP A 116 -6.07 -6.14 7.00
C ASP A 116 -5.96 -6.45 8.50
N PRO A 117 -4.99 -5.85 9.22
CA PRO A 117 -4.81 -6.10 10.65
C PRO A 117 -5.74 -5.27 11.53
N TYR A 118 -6.56 -4.37 10.95
CA TYR A 118 -7.40 -3.44 11.71
C TYR A 118 -8.30 -4.17 12.69
N LYS A 119 -8.28 -3.72 13.95
CA LYS A 119 -8.98 -4.33 15.09
C LYS A 119 -8.52 -5.74 15.45
N LEU A 120 -7.41 -6.20 14.88
CA LEU A 120 -6.78 -7.47 15.26
C LEU A 120 -5.64 -7.21 16.26
N SER A 121 -4.88 -8.25 16.60
CA SER A 121 -3.79 -8.15 17.59
C SER A 121 -2.56 -7.44 17.02
N MET A 122 -1.65 -7.04 17.92
CA MET A 122 -0.34 -6.49 17.55
C MET A 122 0.44 -7.46 16.65
N TYR A 123 0.30 -8.76 16.87
CA TYR A 123 0.89 -9.79 16.00
C TYR A 123 0.47 -9.60 14.54
N HIS A 124 -0.83 -9.37 14.29
CA HIS A 124 -1.35 -9.17 12.95
C HIS A 124 -0.82 -7.88 12.31
N TYR A 125 -0.67 -6.80 13.09
CA TYR A 125 -0.07 -5.55 12.62
C TYR A 125 1.40 -5.75 12.22
N ARG A 126 2.16 -6.45 13.03
CA ARG A 126 3.58 -6.72 12.75
C ARG A 126 3.75 -7.65 11.56
N LEU A 127 2.88 -8.66 11.42
CA LEU A 127 2.88 -9.54 10.25
C LEU A 127 2.58 -8.75 8.98
N CYS A 128 1.56 -7.90 9.02
CA CYS A 128 1.19 -7.02 7.91
C CYS A 128 2.38 -6.11 7.51
N PHE A 129 3.01 -5.46 8.47
CA PHE A 129 4.20 -4.64 8.22
C PHE A 129 5.30 -5.45 7.54
N SER A 130 5.59 -6.64 8.04
CA SER A 130 6.65 -7.49 7.48
C SER A 130 6.35 -7.91 6.04
N GLU A 131 5.12 -8.32 5.76
CA GLU A 131 4.70 -8.70 4.42
C GLU A 131 4.80 -7.54 3.43
N ILE A 132 4.37 -6.35 3.84
CA ILE A 132 4.49 -5.13 3.03
C ILE A 132 5.97 -4.78 2.81
N TYR A 133 6.76 -4.79 3.86
CA TYR A 133 8.20 -4.45 3.80
C TYR A 133 8.94 -5.33 2.79
N LEU A 134 8.76 -6.65 2.88
CA LEU A 134 9.43 -7.60 1.99
C LEU A 134 8.92 -7.50 0.55
N SER A 135 7.62 -7.27 0.38
CA SER A 135 7.05 -7.11 -0.96
C SER A 135 7.56 -5.83 -1.63
N ILE A 136 7.74 -4.76 -0.88
CA ILE A 136 8.30 -3.50 -1.40
C ILE A 136 9.76 -3.68 -1.82
N ASP A 137 10.54 -4.50 -1.14
CA ASP A 137 11.90 -4.81 -1.58
C ASP A 137 11.90 -5.40 -3.00
N GLY A 138 10.95 -6.29 -3.28
CA GLY A 138 10.77 -6.85 -4.61
C GLY A 138 10.27 -5.81 -5.62
N LEU A 139 9.32 -4.98 -5.21
CA LEU A 139 8.75 -3.93 -6.06
C LEU A 139 9.81 -2.94 -6.53
N ILE A 140 10.69 -2.50 -5.65
CA ILE A 140 11.76 -1.53 -5.98
C ILE A 140 12.66 -2.04 -7.10
N LYS A 141 12.86 -3.33 -7.20
CA LYS A 141 13.65 -3.93 -8.29
C LYS A 141 12.97 -3.84 -9.65
N CYS A 142 11.67 -3.54 -9.67
CA CYS A 142 10.86 -3.47 -10.89
C CYS A 142 10.58 -2.03 -11.35
N ILE A 143 10.95 -1.04 -10.56
CA ILE A 143 10.65 0.36 -10.86
C ILE A 143 11.88 1.24 -10.99
#